data_18945548acebf56b443bfb1de2a95277
#
_entry.id   18945548acebf56b443bfb1de2a95277
#
_cell.length_a   1.000
_cell.length_b   1.000
_cell.length_c   1.000
_cell.angle_alpha   90.00
_cell.angle_beta   90.00
_cell.angle_gamma   90.00
#
_symmetry.space_group_name_H-M   'P 1'
#
loop_
_entity.id
_entity.type
_entity.pdbx_description
1 polymer ?
#
loop_
_entity_poly.entity_id
_entity_poly.type
_entity_poly.pdbx_seq_one_letter_code
_entity_poly.pdbx_strand_id
1 'polypeptide(L)'
;MANKRIGILFGMENTFPPALVDKINGMKAAGVAAEFVKIGGIRMDEPKKYDVIIDRISQDIPFYRAYLKNAMLQGTIVINNPFWWTADDKFFNYALAHKMGVAIPPTVILPHHKHPPDTTDKSMRNLIYPLNWEEIFAYVGFPAFLKPYAGGGWKHVYKVHSPEEFFHNYNQTGDLCMTLQH
;
A
#
# COMPACT_ATOMS: atom_id res chain seq x y z
N MET A 1 -22.94 -6.25 -30.44
CA MET A 1 -22.27 -6.70 -29.18
C MET A 1 -21.89 -5.43 -28.40
N ALA A 2 -22.10 -5.43 -27.07
CA ALA A 2 -21.73 -4.26 -26.28
C ALA A 2 -20.19 -4.09 -26.29
N ASN A 3 -19.71 -2.91 -26.62
CA ASN A 3 -18.28 -2.62 -26.62
C ASN A 3 -17.76 -2.60 -25.17
N LYS A 4 -16.77 -3.43 -24.88
CA LYS A 4 -16.07 -3.49 -23.59
C LYS A 4 -14.91 -2.50 -23.57
N ARG A 5 -14.88 -1.61 -22.57
CA ARG A 5 -13.84 -0.59 -22.43
C ARG A 5 -12.95 -0.92 -21.24
N ILE A 6 -11.65 -1.00 -21.48
CA ILE A 6 -10.62 -1.22 -20.47
C ILE A 6 -9.84 0.07 -20.27
N GLY A 7 -9.88 0.60 -19.05
CA GLY A 7 -9.11 1.77 -18.66
C GLY A 7 -7.81 1.39 -17.99
N ILE A 8 -6.71 2.07 -18.30
CA ILE A 8 -5.44 1.93 -17.59
C ILE A 8 -5.17 3.23 -16.83
N LEU A 9 -5.17 3.15 -15.52
CA LEU A 9 -4.89 4.26 -14.60
C LEU A 9 -3.49 4.10 -14.02
N PHE A 10 -2.57 5.03 -14.33
CA PHE A 10 -1.16 4.90 -13.98
C PHE A 10 -0.50 6.26 -13.74
N GLY A 11 0.67 6.25 -13.11
CA GLY A 11 1.46 7.43 -12.78
C GLY A 11 2.69 7.59 -13.66
N MET A 12 3.88 7.59 -13.06
CA MET A 12 5.14 7.84 -13.77
C MET A 12 5.67 6.64 -14.58
N GLU A 13 4.97 5.52 -14.55
CA GLU A 13 5.33 4.32 -15.27
C GLU A 13 5.08 4.51 -16.78
N ASN A 14 6.09 4.41 -17.60
CA ASN A 14 6.01 4.73 -19.05
C ASN A 14 6.33 3.55 -19.96
N THR A 15 6.45 2.34 -19.43
CA THR A 15 6.75 1.11 -20.20
C THR A 15 5.55 0.16 -20.25
N PHE A 16 5.16 -0.41 -19.11
CA PHE A 16 4.08 -1.39 -19.04
C PHE A 16 2.71 -0.84 -19.48
N PRO A 17 2.22 0.34 -19.01
CA PRO A 17 0.89 0.81 -19.39
C PRO A 17 0.71 1.02 -20.90
N PRO A 18 1.62 1.68 -21.63
CA PRO A 18 1.53 1.78 -23.09
C PRO A 18 1.56 0.42 -23.77
N ALA A 19 2.51 -0.45 -23.39
CA ALA A 19 2.62 -1.78 -23.99
C ALA A 19 1.36 -2.63 -23.78
N LEU A 20 0.70 -2.48 -22.61
CA LEU A 20 -0.55 -3.19 -22.34
C LEU A 20 -1.70 -2.71 -23.22
N VAL A 21 -1.85 -1.38 -23.39
CA VAL A 21 -2.88 -0.80 -24.29
C VAL A 21 -2.65 -1.26 -25.72
N ASP A 22 -1.41 -1.19 -26.21
CA ASP A 22 -1.04 -1.65 -27.55
C ASP A 22 -1.31 -3.14 -27.74
N LYS A 23 -0.95 -3.95 -26.73
CA LYS A 23 -1.19 -5.39 -26.76
C LYS A 23 -2.67 -5.74 -26.85
N ILE A 24 -3.50 -5.15 -25.98
CA ILE A 24 -4.96 -5.40 -25.97
C ILE A 24 -5.58 -4.99 -27.30
N ASN A 25 -5.28 -3.78 -27.77
CA ASN A 25 -5.84 -3.28 -29.03
C ASN A 25 -5.31 -4.06 -30.25
N GLY A 26 -4.04 -4.49 -30.21
CA GLY A 26 -3.43 -5.31 -31.24
C GLY A 26 -4.02 -6.73 -31.36
N MET A 27 -4.68 -7.25 -30.32
CA MET A 27 -5.39 -8.54 -30.38
C MET A 27 -6.65 -8.49 -31.24
N LYS A 28 -7.13 -7.28 -31.62
CA LYS A 28 -8.32 -7.05 -32.46
C LYS A 28 -9.55 -7.84 -32.01
N ALA A 29 -9.69 -8.07 -30.69
CA ALA A 29 -10.85 -8.76 -30.14
C ALA A 29 -12.12 -7.93 -30.41
N ALA A 30 -13.13 -8.55 -31.03
CA ALA A 30 -14.35 -7.86 -31.40
C ALA A 30 -15.05 -7.20 -30.19
N GLY A 31 -15.24 -5.90 -30.24
CA GLY A 31 -15.91 -5.13 -29.20
C GLY A 31 -15.10 -4.93 -27.91
N VAL A 32 -13.78 -5.05 -27.95
CA VAL A 32 -12.88 -4.73 -26.83
C VAL A 32 -11.92 -3.63 -27.23
N ALA A 33 -11.78 -2.60 -26.36
CA ALA A 33 -10.83 -1.52 -26.56
C ALA A 33 -10.19 -1.11 -25.20
N ALA A 34 -8.88 -0.83 -25.24
CA ALA A 34 -8.14 -0.32 -24.08
C ALA A 34 -7.68 1.12 -24.33
N GLU A 35 -7.71 1.95 -23.30
CA GLU A 35 -7.25 3.34 -23.35
C GLU A 35 -6.73 3.80 -22.00
N PHE A 36 -5.99 4.91 -21.97
CA PHE A 36 -5.58 5.56 -20.73
C PHE A 36 -6.77 6.28 -20.11
N VAL A 37 -6.97 6.07 -18.82
CA VAL A 37 -8.03 6.74 -18.07
C VAL A 37 -7.74 8.23 -17.99
N LYS A 38 -8.73 9.05 -18.34
CA LYS A 38 -8.72 10.51 -18.16
C LYS A 38 -9.88 10.89 -17.25
N ILE A 39 -9.58 11.59 -16.15
CA ILE A 39 -10.50 11.90 -15.07
C ILE A 39 -10.45 13.42 -14.81
N GLY A 40 -11.62 14.01 -14.69
CA GLY A 40 -11.82 15.37 -14.18
C GLY A 40 -12.49 15.35 -12.80
N GLY A 41 -13.33 16.34 -12.51
CA GLY A 41 -14.23 16.29 -11.35
C GLY A 41 -15.22 15.14 -11.49
N ILE A 42 -15.51 14.42 -10.39
CA ILE A 42 -16.34 13.23 -10.38
C ILE A 42 -17.64 13.50 -9.62
N ARG A 43 -18.77 13.24 -10.24
CA ARG A 43 -20.07 13.24 -9.59
C ARG A 43 -20.34 11.83 -9.02
N MET A 44 -21.04 11.76 -7.90
CA MET A 44 -21.39 10.48 -7.24
C MET A 44 -22.29 9.59 -8.12
N ASP A 45 -23.12 10.18 -8.95
CA ASP A 45 -24.07 9.54 -9.85
C ASP A 45 -23.55 9.35 -11.27
N GLU A 46 -22.25 9.60 -11.50
CA GLU A 46 -21.67 9.48 -12.84
C GLU A 46 -21.74 8.03 -13.35
N PRO A 47 -22.27 7.81 -14.56
CA PRO A 47 -22.45 6.46 -15.07
C PRO A 47 -21.11 5.79 -15.34
N LYS A 48 -21.11 4.46 -15.31
CA LYS A 48 -19.95 3.62 -15.62
C LYS A 48 -19.37 3.96 -16.99
N LYS A 49 -18.11 4.33 -17.03
CA LYS A 49 -17.36 4.62 -18.26
C LYS A 49 -16.53 3.45 -18.76
N TYR A 50 -16.02 2.61 -17.85
CA TYR A 50 -15.18 1.46 -18.14
C TYR A 50 -15.80 0.18 -17.57
N ASP A 51 -15.64 -0.94 -18.27
CA ASP A 51 -15.98 -2.25 -17.72
C ASP A 51 -14.92 -2.77 -16.77
N VAL A 52 -13.65 -2.50 -17.12
CA VAL A 52 -12.48 -2.85 -16.29
C VAL A 52 -11.57 -1.65 -16.20
N ILE A 53 -11.00 -1.38 -15.04
CA ILE A 53 -9.87 -0.46 -14.87
C ILE A 53 -8.71 -1.23 -14.25
N ILE A 54 -7.53 -1.09 -14.86
CA ILE A 54 -6.27 -1.58 -14.28
C ILE A 54 -5.60 -0.40 -13.56
N ASP A 55 -5.53 -0.52 -12.24
CA ASP A 55 -4.98 0.51 -11.35
C ASP A 55 -3.52 0.23 -11.02
N ARG A 56 -2.70 1.27 -11.23
CA ARG A 56 -1.26 1.24 -10.99
C ARG A 56 -0.75 2.44 -10.17
N ILE A 57 -1.67 3.24 -9.55
CA ILE A 57 -1.27 4.51 -8.92
C ILE A 57 -2.14 4.92 -7.72
N SER A 58 -3.32 4.36 -7.52
CA SER A 58 -4.25 4.88 -6.51
C SER A 58 -3.77 4.71 -5.07
N GLN A 59 -2.79 3.83 -4.83
CA GLN A 59 -2.12 3.72 -3.54
C GLN A 59 -1.48 5.06 -3.10
N ASP A 60 -0.98 5.85 -4.06
CA ASP A 60 -0.29 7.12 -3.79
C ASP A 60 -1.23 8.33 -3.87
N ILE A 61 -2.35 8.23 -4.61
CA ILE A 61 -3.21 9.38 -4.92
C ILE A 61 -4.64 9.16 -4.42
N PRO A 62 -5.04 9.80 -3.30
CA PRO A 62 -6.37 9.64 -2.71
C PRO A 62 -7.53 9.99 -3.66
N PHE A 63 -7.36 10.98 -4.56
CA PHE A 63 -8.36 11.35 -5.57
C PHE A 63 -8.65 10.17 -6.52
N TYR A 64 -7.62 9.49 -7.02
CA TYR A 64 -7.80 8.32 -7.88
C TYR A 64 -8.43 7.16 -7.14
N ARG A 65 -8.08 6.96 -5.88
CA ARG A 65 -8.69 5.93 -5.03
C ARG A 65 -10.18 6.17 -4.80
N ALA A 66 -10.57 7.42 -4.55
CA ALA A 66 -11.98 7.80 -4.40
C ALA A 66 -12.76 7.56 -5.70
N TYR A 67 -12.20 7.95 -6.84
CA TYR A 67 -12.77 7.66 -8.17
C TYR A 67 -12.98 6.16 -8.39
N LEU A 68 -11.95 5.34 -8.15
CA LEU A 68 -12.04 3.90 -8.37
C LEU A 68 -13.09 3.24 -7.48
N LYS A 69 -13.19 3.65 -6.21
CA LYS A 69 -14.25 3.16 -5.31
C LYS A 69 -15.64 3.50 -5.83
N ASN A 70 -15.84 4.73 -6.31
CA ASN A 70 -17.10 5.13 -6.94
C ASN A 70 -17.38 4.34 -8.22
N ALA A 71 -16.39 4.17 -9.10
CA ALA A 71 -16.52 3.37 -10.32
C ALA A 71 -16.93 1.92 -10.03
N MET A 72 -16.40 1.32 -8.94
CA MET A 72 -16.81 -0.03 -8.51
C MET A 72 -18.26 -0.08 -8.06
N LEU A 73 -18.77 0.94 -7.38
CA LEU A 73 -20.19 1.04 -7.02
C LEU A 73 -21.08 1.10 -8.27
N GLN A 74 -20.57 1.64 -9.37
CA GLN A 74 -21.25 1.68 -10.67
C GLN A 74 -21.03 0.41 -11.52
N GLY A 75 -20.39 -0.63 -10.95
CA GLY A 75 -20.19 -1.92 -11.61
C GLY A 75 -18.93 -2.04 -12.49
N THR A 76 -17.96 -1.14 -12.35
CA THR A 76 -16.63 -1.31 -12.94
C THR A 76 -15.82 -2.33 -12.14
N ILE A 77 -15.15 -3.26 -12.81
CA ILE A 77 -14.16 -4.14 -12.17
C ILE A 77 -12.82 -3.41 -12.08
N VAL A 78 -12.25 -3.32 -10.90
CA VAL A 78 -10.94 -2.66 -10.70
C VAL A 78 -9.89 -3.69 -10.27
N ILE A 79 -8.79 -3.72 -10.99
CA ILE A 79 -7.56 -4.48 -10.74
C ILE A 79 -6.45 -3.45 -10.57
N ASN A 80 -5.83 -3.27 -9.47
CA ASN A 80 -5.94 -3.72 -8.10
C ASN A 80 -7.15 -3.09 -7.38
N ASN A 81 -7.86 -3.89 -6.60
CA ASN A 81 -9.09 -3.44 -5.96
C ASN A 81 -8.80 -2.38 -4.87
N PRO A 82 -9.36 -1.15 -4.97
CA PRO A 82 -9.05 -0.05 -4.04
C PRO A 82 -9.63 -0.23 -2.63
N PHE A 83 -10.52 -1.19 -2.42
CA PHE A 83 -11.00 -1.56 -1.08
C PHE A 83 -10.03 -2.51 -0.37
N TRP A 84 -9.19 -3.24 -1.11
CA TRP A 84 -8.13 -4.12 -0.60
C TRP A 84 -6.76 -3.42 -0.59
N TRP A 85 -6.76 -2.18 -0.26
CA TRP A 85 -5.60 -1.30 -0.31
C TRP A 85 -4.62 -1.55 0.84
N THR A 86 -4.08 -2.74 0.89
CA THR A 86 -3.14 -3.21 1.91
C THR A 86 -1.81 -3.67 1.29
N ALA A 87 -1.61 -3.46 -0.01
CA ALA A 87 -0.40 -3.92 -0.70
C ALA A 87 0.88 -3.32 -0.11
N ASP A 88 0.81 -2.08 0.41
CA ASP A 88 1.93 -1.39 1.05
C ASP A 88 1.99 -1.59 2.56
N ASP A 89 0.99 -2.23 3.17
CA ASP A 89 0.97 -2.62 4.57
C ASP A 89 1.76 -3.91 4.76
N LYS A 90 3.04 -3.76 5.04
CA LYS A 90 3.95 -4.90 5.19
C LYS A 90 3.57 -5.80 6.35
N PHE A 91 3.13 -5.19 7.47
CA PHE A 91 2.80 -5.97 8.66
C PHE A 91 1.57 -6.85 8.45
N PHE A 92 0.51 -6.29 7.83
CA PHE A 92 -0.67 -7.07 7.48
C PHE A 92 -0.34 -8.21 6.51
N ASN A 93 0.44 -7.92 5.47
CA ASN A 93 0.82 -8.93 4.47
C ASN A 93 1.65 -10.06 5.10
N TYR A 94 2.58 -9.74 6.00
CA TYR A 94 3.36 -10.74 6.72
C TYR A 94 2.49 -11.56 7.67
N ALA A 95 1.60 -10.92 8.43
CA ALA A 95 0.69 -11.60 9.33
C ALA A 95 -0.25 -12.56 8.57
N LEU A 96 -0.77 -12.12 7.42
CA LEU A 96 -1.61 -12.95 6.56
C LEU A 96 -0.83 -14.14 6.00
N ALA A 97 0.36 -13.91 5.46
CA ALA A 97 1.23 -14.96 4.92
C ALA A 97 1.60 -15.98 6.00
N HIS A 98 1.95 -15.52 7.20
CA HIS A 98 2.22 -16.38 8.36
C HIS A 98 0.99 -17.24 8.73
N LYS A 99 -0.19 -16.62 8.79
CA LYS A 99 -1.44 -17.34 9.06
C LYS A 99 -1.75 -18.41 8.01
N MET A 100 -1.32 -18.19 6.77
CA MET A 100 -1.46 -19.15 5.65
C MET A 100 -0.38 -20.24 5.64
N GLY A 101 0.52 -20.26 6.63
CA GLY A 101 1.60 -21.25 6.73
C GLY A 101 2.84 -20.93 5.90
N VAL A 102 2.95 -19.71 5.35
CA VAL A 102 4.17 -19.27 4.66
C VAL A 102 5.22 -18.88 5.71
N ALA A 103 6.45 -19.33 5.55
CA ALA A 103 7.56 -18.96 6.41
C ALA A 103 7.86 -17.47 6.27
N ILE A 104 7.64 -16.72 7.34
CA ILE A 104 7.90 -15.29 7.43
C ILE A 104 8.86 -15.04 8.60
N PRO A 105 9.89 -14.21 8.46
CA PRO A 105 10.76 -13.83 9.56
C PRO A 105 9.98 -13.18 10.70
N PRO A 106 10.39 -13.38 11.97
CA PRO A 106 9.79 -12.71 13.13
C PRO A 106 9.70 -11.20 12.88
N THR A 107 8.50 -10.66 13.04
CA THR A 107 8.21 -9.26 12.73
C THR A 107 7.32 -8.64 13.80
N VAL A 108 7.70 -7.47 14.29
CA VAL A 108 6.92 -6.67 15.24
C VAL A 108 6.60 -5.32 14.62
N ILE A 109 5.33 -4.87 14.74
CA ILE A 109 4.97 -3.48 14.43
C ILE A 109 5.23 -2.63 15.67
N LEU A 110 5.82 -1.48 15.47
CA LEU A 110 6.19 -0.53 16.53
C LEU A 110 5.34 0.74 16.41
N PRO A 111 4.92 1.32 17.52
CA PRO A 111 4.23 2.61 17.50
C PRO A 111 5.14 3.70 16.95
N HIS A 112 4.55 4.87 16.69
CA HIS A 112 5.29 6.06 16.28
C HIS A 112 6.23 6.52 17.41
N HIS A 113 7.44 6.95 17.08
CA HIS A 113 8.36 7.56 18.06
C HIS A 113 7.87 8.94 18.51
N LYS A 114 7.31 9.72 17.58
CA LYS A 114 6.62 10.99 17.87
C LYS A 114 5.14 10.85 17.51
N HIS A 115 4.29 11.62 18.16
CA HIS A 115 2.86 11.62 17.83
C HIS A 115 2.64 11.96 16.35
N PRO A 116 1.75 11.22 15.65
CA PRO A 116 1.31 11.61 14.32
C PRO A 116 0.72 13.03 14.32
N PRO A 117 0.74 13.75 13.19
CA PRO A 117 0.14 15.06 13.09
C PRO A 117 -1.29 15.09 13.62
N ASP A 118 -1.67 16.20 14.27
CA ASP A 118 -2.99 16.42 14.86
C ASP A 118 -3.38 15.44 15.98
N THR A 119 -2.42 14.72 16.57
CA THR A 119 -2.63 13.82 17.71
C THR A 119 -1.84 14.26 18.95
N THR A 120 -2.24 13.75 20.11
CA THR A 120 -1.61 14.04 21.41
C THR A 120 -1.52 12.77 22.25
N ASP A 121 -0.91 12.85 23.44
CA ASP A 121 -0.89 11.77 24.43
C ASP A 121 -2.29 11.19 24.69
N LYS A 122 -3.33 12.05 24.67
CA LYS A 122 -4.72 11.60 24.84
C LYS A 122 -5.20 10.69 23.72
N SER A 123 -4.68 10.87 22.51
CA SER A 123 -4.98 10.01 21.37
C SER A 123 -4.31 8.64 21.49
N MET A 124 -3.22 8.55 22.24
CA MET A 124 -2.42 7.34 22.42
C MET A 124 -2.67 6.62 23.75
N ARG A 125 -3.76 6.96 24.46
CA ARG A 125 -4.09 6.42 25.81
C ARG A 125 -4.24 4.91 25.87
N ASN A 126 -4.41 4.23 24.75
CA ASN A 126 -4.53 2.78 24.65
C ASN A 126 -3.17 2.08 24.47
N LEU A 127 -2.10 2.85 24.25
CA LEU A 127 -0.77 2.32 24.13
C LEU A 127 -0.23 1.96 25.54
N ILE A 128 0.28 0.74 25.68
CA ILE A 128 1.05 0.34 26.87
C ILE A 128 2.46 0.93 26.73
N TYR A 129 2.82 1.77 27.70
CA TYR A 129 4.12 2.43 27.71
C TYR A 129 4.73 2.41 29.10
N PRO A 130 6.05 2.12 29.25
CA PRO A 130 7.01 1.79 28.19
C PRO A 130 6.73 0.44 27.54
N LEU A 131 7.17 0.28 26.28
CA LEU A 131 7.13 -1.01 25.61
C LEU A 131 8.09 -2.00 26.29
N ASN A 132 7.76 -3.29 26.25
CA ASN A 132 8.68 -4.35 26.68
C ASN A 132 9.74 -4.63 25.60
N TRP A 133 10.76 -3.79 25.54
CA TRP A 133 11.82 -3.88 24.54
C TRP A 133 12.62 -5.17 24.62
N GLU A 134 12.80 -5.71 25.81
CA GLU A 134 13.51 -6.99 26.01
C GLU A 134 12.78 -8.14 25.29
N GLU A 135 11.49 -8.23 25.47
CA GLU A 135 10.65 -9.23 24.79
C GLU A 135 10.64 -9.04 23.28
N ILE A 136 10.55 -7.78 22.80
CA ILE A 136 10.58 -7.45 21.36
C ILE A 136 11.90 -7.91 20.74
N PHE A 137 13.02 -7.58 21.36
CA PHE A 137 14.35 -7.96 20.86
C PHE A 137 14.63 -9.47 20.97
N ALA A 138 14.14 -10.11 22.02
CA ALA A 138 14.24 -11.57 22.15
C ALA A 138 13.43 -12.30 21.07
N TYR A 139 12.26 -11.77 20.69
CA TYR A 139 11.42 -12.36 19.65
C TYR A 139 11.99 -12.15 18.24
N VAL A 140 12.45 -10.94 17.92
CA VAL A 140 12.96 -10.62 16.58
C VAL A 140 14.40 -11.11 16.40
N GLY A 141 15.27 -10.89 17.38
CA GLY A 141 16.71 -11.13 17.27
C GLY A 141 17.45 -10.06 16.46
N PHE A 142 18.78 -10.19 16.42
CA PHE A 142 19.67 -9.35 15.63
C PHE A 142 20.60 -10.23 14.77
N PRO A 143 21.04 -9.75 13.58
CA PRO A 143 20.72 -8.45 12.97
C PRO A 143 19.26 -8.40 12.50
N ALA A 144 18.68 -7.20 12.51
CA ALA A 144 17.29 -6.96 12.11
C ALA A 144 17.16 -5.76 11.19
N PHE A 145 16.02 -5.64 10.50
CA PHE A 145 15.67 -4.49 9.69
C PHE A 145 14.57 -3.67 10.35
N LEU A 146 14.89 -2.41 10.66
CA LEU A 146 13.91 -1.40 11.04
C LEU A 146 13.44 -0.69 9.77
N LYS A 147 12.15 -0.71 9.47
CA LYS A 147 11.58 -0.15 8.24
C LYS A 147 10.14 0.33 8.43
N PRO A 148 9.67 1.33 7.65
CA PRO A 148 8.26 1.73 7.69
C PRO A 148 7.32 0.55 7.38
N TYR A 149 6.19 0.48 8.11
CA TYR A 149 5.18 -0.56 7.87
C TYR A 149 4.50 -0.42 6.52
N ALA A 150 4.39 0.82 6.01
CA ALA A 150 3.81 1.15 4.72
C ALA A 150 4.85 1.76 3.76
N GLY A 151 4.55 1.80 2.48
CA GLY A 151 5.40 2.38 1.44
C GLY A 151 6.54 1.45 0.97
N GLY A 152 7.38 1.94 0.06
CA GLY A 152 8.46 1.22 -0.59
C GLY A 152 9.67 2.11 -0.88
N GLY A 153 10.52 1.70 -1.84
CA GLY A 153 11.62 2.51 -2.32
C GLY A 153 12.82 2.66 -1.37
N TRP A 154 12.95 1.79 -0.37
CA TRP A 154 14.07 1.76 0.59
C TRP A 154 14.22 3.00 1.47
N LYS A 155 13.25 3.90 1.51
CA LYS A 155 13.27 5.06 2.41
C LYS A 155 13.12 4.59 3.86
N HIS A 156 13.95 5.14 4.74
CA HIS A 156 13.95 4.86 6.18
C HIS A 156 14.08 3.37 6.53
N VAL A 157 14.84 2.62 5.73
CA VAL A 157 15.18 1.22 6.00
C VAL A 157 16.58 1.17 6.59
N TYR A 158 16.68 0.62 7.81
CA TYR A 158 17.93 0.54 8.57
C TYR A 158 18.20 -0.91 8.94
N LYS A 159 19.38 -1.43 8.60
CA LYS A 159 19.87 -2.69 9.18
C LYS A 159 20.51 -2.37 10.52
N VAL A 160 20.06 -3.04 11.56
CA VAL A 160 20.51 -2.81 12.95
C VAL A 160 21.06 -4.10 13.54
N HIS A 161 22.18 -4.01 14.26
CA HIS A 161 22.89 -5.17 14.79
C HIS A 161 22.81 -5.29 16.30
N SER A 162 22.29 -4.26 16.97
CA SER A 162 22.15 -4.23 18.42
C SER A 162 20.98 -3.34 18.86
N PRO A 163 20.54 -3.45 20.15
CA PRO A 163 19.59 -2.51 20.73
C PRO A 163 20.00 -1.05 20.62
N GLU A 164 21.29 -0.75 20.79
CA GLU A 164 21.83 0.63 20.70
C GLU A 164 21.66 1.20 19.29
N GLU A 165 22.02 0.41 18.26
CA GLU A 165 21.80 0.81 16.86
C GLU A 165 20.33 0.95 16.54
N PHE A 166 19.49 0.07 17.07
CA PHE A 166 18.05 0.16 16.93
C PHE A 166 17.53 1.48 17.48
N PHE A 167 17.83 1.84 18.73
CA PHE A 167 17.34 3.07 19.33
C PHE A 167 17.90 4.31 18.64
N HIS A 168 19.15 4.27 18.21
CA HIS A 168 19.74 5.36 17.44
C HIS A 168 18.92 5.68 16.18
N ASN A 169 18.49 4.66 15.44
CA ASN A 169 17.71 4.83 14.22
C ASN A 169 16.21 5.08 14.52
N TYR A 170 15.62 4.36 15.48
CA TYR A 170 14.22 4.52 15.83
C TYR A 170 13.89 5.93 16.32
N ASN A 171 14.78 6.54 17.10
CA ASN A 171 14.63 7.92 17.57
C ASN A 171 14.60 8.96 16.44
N GLN A 172 15.04 8.61 15.24
CA GLN A 172 15.06 9.48 14.07
C GLN A 172 13.84 9.27 13.15
N THR A 173 12.98 8.27 13.40
CA THR A 173 11.86 7.94 12.53
C THR A 173 10.69 8.93 12.62
N GLY A 174 10.70 9.82 13.59
CA GLY A 174 9.66 10.85 13.73
C GLY A 174 8.27 10.23 13.95
N ASP A 175 7.34 10.61 13.13
CA ASP A 175 5.95 10.16 13.14
C ASP A 175 5.68 8.93 12.25
N LEU A 176 6.72 8.27 11.77
CA LEU A 176 6.56 7.03 11.02
C LEU A 176 6.22 5.86 11.93
N CYS A 177 5.21 5.07 11.54
CA CYS A 177 4.97 3.77 12.12
C CYS A 177 5.96 2.77 11.50
N MET A 178 6.67 2.03 12.34
CA MET A 178 7.78 1.18 11.91
C MET A 178 7.49 -0.30 12.15
N THR A 179 8.19 -1.17 11.43
CA THR A 179 8.31 -2.59 11.75
C THR A 179 9.77 -2.93 12.03
N LEU A 180 9.99 -3.83 13.00
CA LEU A 180 11.28 -4.48 13.23
C LEU A 180 11.15 -5.94 12.79
N GLN A 181 12.03 -6.40 11.91
CA GLN A 181 11.98 -7.74 11.32
C GLN A 181 13.38 -8.35 11.30
N HIS A 182 13.46 -9.64 11.64
CA HIS A 182 14.71 -10.42 11.55
C HIS A 182 15.30 -10.43 10.15
#